data_97480aaccf2f19cecd6281812bf4a745
#
_entry.id   97480aaccf2f19cecd6281812bf4a745
#
_cell.length_a   1.000
_cell.length_b   1.000
_cell.length_c   1.000
_cell.angle_alpha   90.00
_cell.angle_beta   90.00
_cell.angle_gamma   90.00
#
_symmetry.space_group_name_H-M   'P 1'
#
loop_
_entity.id
_entity.type
_entity.pdbx_description
1 polymer ?
#
loop_
_entity_poly.entity_id
_entity_poly.type
_entity_poly.pdbx_seq_one_letter_code
_entity_poly.pdbx_strand_id
1 'polypeptide(L)'
;MRKRTLTTMVLAGLLGLAQAQNTSTTEGHVQSATAISRVLGDGRKVETVVLKYDTPIRNKSLTAESFRVEGKDVTRVYANNTPERAEKGTDGQYVIIEVKAEVDLDARPQMPSEEDKKKKQERDRMQGGPGLRAGWSTGGNDSYPGNAIVTQTKDIKTSKGKSYQASDTEIEAAAGRCLVADDFRQEEFTSPYTGQTLPYNIYLPEDYDPTEKYPLVLFIHDAGVASGDVTHTLYQGNGATSWAEPQAQARHKCIVVAPEYPVITVDDNWNYSHHLDATIALLKDLQTRYSVDPRRIYTTGQSMGCMSSIVMMLKEPDLFAGALLVAGKWNPSLMGPLDKQNIWIISCEGDVSSSSLQGQAVGLWRSQGSKVTEATWDMTLPQLQLSAEADKMRAEGNHLLFTHLTGGNHRATWFVAYGIESVQDWLFEQHRE
;
A
#
# COMPACT_ATOMS: atom_id res chain seq x y z
N MET A 1 20.26 -53.72 25.93
CA MET A 1 19.46 -52.58 26.35
C MET A 1 20.36 -51.36 26.50
N ARG A 2 20.44 -50.46 25.51
CA ARG A 2 21.17 -49.21 25.60
C ARG A 2 20.15 -48.10 25.38
N LYS A 3 19.88 -47.32 26.42
CA LYS A 3 19.05 -46.10 26.38
C LYS A 3 19.81 -45.04 25.59
N ARG A 4 19.23 -44.54 24.50
CA ARG A 4 19.68 -43.36 23.81
C ARG A 4 18.89 -42.18 24.37
N THR A 5 19.60 -41.26 25.04
CA THR A 5 19.10 -39.96 25.49
C THR A 5 19.06 -39.04 24.30
N LEU A 6 17.90 -38.55 23.92
CA LEU A 6 17.75 -37.48 22.93
C LEU A 6 17.98 -36.13 23.64
N THR A 7 19.04 -35.44 23.29
CA THR A 7 19.30 -34.09 23.74
C THR A 7 18.66 -33.15 22.73
N THR A 8 17.61 -32.48 23.16
CA THR A 8 16.95 -31.42 22.39
C THR A 8 17.81 -30.15 22.45
N MET A 9 18.48 -29.82 21.36
CA MET A 9 19.12 -28.51 21.21
C MET A 9 18.04 -27.48 20.87
N VAL A 10 17.78 -26.57 21.81
CA VAL A 10 17.05 -25.33 21.56
C VAL A 10 18.02 -24.36 20.87
N LEU A 11 17.83 -24.16 19.58
CA LEU A 11 18.54 -23.13 18.83
C LEU A 11 17.82 -21.80 19.09
N ALA A 12 18.37 -20.99 20.01
CA ALA A 12 18.00 -19.59 20.15
C ALA A 12 18.55 -18.84 18.93
N GLY A 13 17.70 -18.53 17.97
CA GLY A 13 18.00 -17.67 16.84
C GLY A 13 18.17 -16.24 17.32
N LEU A 14 19.40 -15.78 17.48
CA LEU A 14 19.74 -14.36 17.55
C LEU A 14 19.46 -13.75 16.16
N LEU A 15 18.35 -13.05 16.03
CA LEU A 15 18.08 -12.12 14.94
C LEU A 15 19.11 -10.99 15.03
N GLY A 16 20.20 -11.13 14.30
CA GLY A 16 21.13 -10.06 14.05
C GLY A 16 20.48 -9.05 13.12
N LEU A 17 20.08 -7.90 13.67
CA LEU A 17 19.83 -6.69 12.91
C LEU A 17 21.14 -6.36 12.17
N ALA A 18 21.19 -6.62 10.87
CA ALA A 18 22.22 -6.10 10.00
C ALA A 18 21.99 -4.58 9.90
N GLN A 19 22.61 -3.81 10.78
CA GLN A 19 22.80 -2.38 10.60
C GLN A 19 23.71 -2.22 9.39
N ALA A 20 23.17 -1.77 8.28
CA ALA A 20 23.94 -1.16 7.22
C ALA A 20 24.54 0.13 7.81
N GLN A 21 25.79 0.03 8.30
CA GLN A 21 26.59 1.19 8.66
C GLN A 21 27.07 1.85 7.37
N ASN A 22 26.23 2.71 6.78
CA ASN A 22 26.73 3.76 5.90
C ASN A 22 27.23 4.89 6.80
N THR A 23 28.50 4.81 7.20
CA THR A 23 29.22 5.92 7.82
C THR A 23 29.59 6.91 6.73
N SER A 24 28.67 7.81 6.37
CA SER A 24 29.09 9.08 5.78
C SER A 24 29.65 9.93 6.92
N THR A 25 30.93 10.28 6.82
CA THR A 25 31.59 11.20 7.73
C THR A 25 30.98 12.59 7.56
N THR A 26 29.96 12.88 8.32
CA THR A 26 29.50 14.27 8.47
C THR A 26 30.51 14.99 9.37
N GLU A 27 31.22 15.95 8.80
CA GLU A 27 31.97 16.93 9.60
C GLU A 27 30.95 17.71 10.43
N GLY A 28 30.67 17.23 11.65
CA GLY A 28 29.66 17.85 12.49
C GLY A 28 29.23 16.97 13.65
N HIS A 29 28.37 17.50 14.45
CA HIS A 29 27.88 16.87 15.66
C HIS A 29 26.77 15.81 15.43
N VAL A 30 26.33 15.61 14.17
CA VAL A 30 25.33 14.60 13.77
C VAL A 30 26.05 13.28 13.51
N GLN A 31 25.73 12.26 14.28
CA GLN A 31 26.30 10.91 14.19
C GLN A 31 25.58 10.03 13.17
N SER A 32 24.26 10.21 13.04
CA SER A 32 23.43 9.51 12.06
C SER A 32 22.17 10.33 11.75
N ALA A 33 21.65 10.13 10.53
CA ALA A 33 20.39 10.70 10.07
C ALA A 33 19.57 9.61 9.40
N THR A 34 18.29 9.49 9.78
CA THR A 34 17.39 8.45 9.29
C THR A 34 16.02 9.06 8.98
N ALA A 35 15.47 8.76 7.83
CA ALA A 35 14.14 9.17 7.44
C ALA A 35 13.13 8.02 7.67
N ILE A 36 12.04 8.31 8.37
CA ILE A 36 10.93 7.38 8.60
C ILE A 36 9.81 7.77 7.66
N SER A 37 9.26 6.80 6.97
CA SER A 37 8.20 7.00 5.98
C SER A 37 6.96 6.18 6.30
N ARG A 38 5.87 6.55 5.66
CA ARG A 38 4.59 5.82 5.64
C ARG A 38 4.08 5.77 4.20
N VAL A 39 3.26 4.82 3.87
CA VAL A 39 2.59 4.77 2.58
C VAL A 39 1.23 5.44 2.69
N LEU A 40 1.02 6.47 1.89
CA LEU A 40 -0.27 7.13 1.73
C LEU A 40 -0.91 6.71 0.40
N GLY A 41 -2.09 7.23 0.09
CA GLY A 41 -2.81 6.88 -1.14
C GLY A 41 -2.01 7.08 -2.43
N ASP A 42 -1.16 8.10 -2.48
CA ASP A 42 -0.30 8.46 -3.61
C ASP A 42 1.15 7.95 -3.49
N GLY A 43 1.41 7.01 -2.57
CA GLY A 43 2.68 6.32 -2.41
C GLY A 43 3.44 6.65 -1.13
N ARG A 44 4.71 6.20 -1.10
CA ARG A 44 5.60 6.35 0.05
C ARG A 44 5.94 7.82 0.30
N LYS A 45 5.75 8.28 1.53
CA LYS A 45 6.06 9.65 1.99
C LYS A 45 6.93 9.61 3.25
N VAL A 46 7.98 10.41 3.27
CA VAL A 46 8.71 10.67 4.53
C VAL A 46 7.81 11.52 5.43
N GLU A 47 7.62 11.11 6.67
CA GLU A 47 6.85 11.82 7.68
C GLU A 47 7.69 12.31 8.86
N THR A 48 8.89 11.75 9.04
CA THR A 48 9.79 12.10 10.15
C THR A 48 11.24 11.94 9.73
N VAL A 49 12.10 12.86 10.14
CA VAL A 49 13.55 12.68 10.09
C VAL A 49 14.11 12.68 11.50
N VAL A 50 14.98 11.72 11.79
CA VAL A 50 15.62 11.54 13.08
C VAL A 50 17.12 11.79 12.91
N LEU A 51 17.63 12.82 13.61
CA LEU A 51 19.07 13.11 13.68
C LEU A 51 19.59 12.69 15.05
N LYS A 52 20.63 11.86 15.09
CA LYS A 52 21.32 11.54 16.34
C LYS A 52 22.54 12.43 16.50
N TYR A 53 22.62 13.18 17.58
CA TYR A 53 23.73 14.05 17.92
C TYR A 53 24.73 13.35 18.88
N ASP A 54 25.99 13.79 18.85
CA ASP A 54 27.06 13.35 19.76
C ASP A 54 26.81 13.73 21.24
N THR A 55 26.00 14.78 21.45
CA THR A 55 25.69 15.34 22.77
C THR A 55 24.21 15.64 22.85
N PRO A 56 23.52 15.42 24.00
CA PRO A 56 22.11 15.75 24.14
C PRO A 56 21.82 17.21 23.81
N ILE A 57 20.80 17.43 23.00
CA ILE A 57 20.31 18.75 22.58
C ILE A 57 19.24 19.23 23.56
N ARG A 58 19.26 20.51 23.88
CA ARG A 58 18.26 21.16 24.72
C ARG A 58 16.98 21.36 23.96
N ASN A 59 15.92 20.69 24.37
CA ASN A 59 14.63 20.72 23.68
C ASN A 59 14.08 22.16 23.51
N LYS A 60 14.22 23.01 24.53
CA LYS A 60 13.74 24.41 24.48
C LYS A 60 14.51 25.30 23.48
N SER A 61 15.62 24.85 22.90
CA SER A 61 16.35 25.60 21.86
C SER A 61 15.87 25.27 20.45
N LEU A 62 14.97 24.34 20.28
CA LEU A 62 14.46 23.87 19.00
C LEU A 62 13.11 24.53 18.65
N THR A 63 12.98 24.90 17.39
CA THR A 63 11.73 25.36 16.76
C THR A 63 11.60 24.71 15.39
N ALA A 64 10.45 24.76 14.75
CA ALA A 64 10.26 24.21 13.41
C ALA A 64 11.24 24.79 12.40
N GLU A 65 11.61 26.08 12.56
CA GLU A 65 12.58 26.75 11.70
C GLU A 65 14.05 26.40 12.02
N SER A 66 14.33 25.52 12.99
CA SER A 66 15.70 25.08 13.27
C SER A 66 16.29 24.19 12.19
N PHE A 67 15.42 23.58 11.40
CA PHE A 67 15.78 22.72 10.28
C PHE A 67 14.90 22.95 9.05
N ARG A 68 15.49 22.71 7.91
CA ARG A 68 14.80 22.59 6.63
C ARG A 68 14.95 21.16 6.12
N VAL A 69 13.87 20.59 5.61
CA VAL A 69 13.88 19.33 4.87
C VAL A 69 13.52 19.64 3.42
N GLU A 70 14.35 19.23 2.47
CA GLU A 70 14.18 19.56 1.07
C GLU A 70 12.81 19.10 0.55
N GLY A 71 12.08 20.01 -0.11
CA GLY A 71 10.76 19.75 -0.70
C GLY A 71 9.67 19.38 0.31
N LYS A 72 9.84 19.66 1.63
CA LYS A 72 8.87 19.32 2.67
C LYS A 72 8.66 20.44 3.67
N ASP A 73 7.43 20.59 4.14
CA ASP A 73 7.07 21.50 5.21
C ASP A 73 7.38 20.86 6.57
N VAL A 74 8.30 21.47 7.32
CA VAL A 74 8.59 21.05 8.70
C VAL A 74 7.46 21.55 9.60
N THR A 75 6.80 20.64 10.28
CA THR A 75 5.65 20.95 11.15
C THR A 75 6.06 21.05 12.61
N ARG A 76 7.06 20.26 13.04
CA ARG A 76 7.50 20.22 14.43
C ARG A 76 8.95 19.72 14.54
N VAL A 77 9.71 20.33 15.47
CA VAL A 77 11.07 19.88 15.82
C VAL A 77 11.22 19.84 17.33
N TYR A 78 11.73 18.74 17.84
CA TYR A 78 12.00 18.56 19.26
C TYR A 78 13.13 17.56 19.50
N ALA A 79 13.75 17.62 20.69
CA ALA A 79 14.71 16.63 21.13
C ALA A 79 14.01 15.49 21.90
N ASN A 80 14.63 14.31 21.90
CA ASN A 80 14.15 13.14 22.64
C ASN A 80 15.33 12.24 23.07
N ASN A 81 15.11 11.37 24.05
CA ASN A 81 16.06 10.36 24.49
C ASN A 81 16.08 9.11 23.63
N THR A 82 15.02 8.88 22.85
CA THR A 82 14.84 7.76 21.93
C THR A 82 14.57 8.27 20.50
N PRO A 83 14.77 7.46 19.46
CA PRO A 83 14.52 7.86 18.07
C PRO A 83 13.03 7.93 17.69
N GLU A 84 12.12 7.62 18.61
CA GLU A 84 10.68 7.55 18.35
C GLU A 84 10.02 8.93 18.52
N ARG A 85 8.88 9.09 17.84
CA ARG A 85 8.00 10.25 18.02
C ARG A 85 7.42 10.29 19.44
N ALA A 86 7.24 11.50 19.96
CA ALA A 86 6.65 11.72 21.28
C ALA A 86 5.73 12.94 21.27
N GLU A 87 4.70 12.93 22.12
CA GLU A 87 3.82 14.09 22.31
C GLU A 87 4.58 15.29 22.87
N LYS A 88 5.52 15.06 23.78
CA LYS A 88 6.33 16.11 24.41
C LYS A 88 7.82 15.79 24.22
N GLY A 89 8.56 16.77 23.68
CA GLY A 89 10.01 16.69 23.60
C GLY A 89 10.67 16.84 24.98
N THR A 90 11.83 16.23 25.11
CA THR A 90 12.72 16.34 26.27
C THR A 90 14.16 16.50 25.78
N ASP A 91 15.05 17.06 26.63
CA ASP A 91 16.48 17.12 26.30
C ASP A 91 17.00 15.72 26.00
N GLY A 92 17.65 15.51 24.85
CA GLY A 92 18.09 14.19 24.43
C GLY A 92 19.02 14.22 23.20
N GLN A 93 19.59 13.06 22.88
CA GLN A 93 20.53 12.94 21.75
C GLN A 93 19.85 12.89 20.38
N TYR A 94 18.56 12.59 20.34
CA TYR A 94 17.82 12.53 19.09
C TYR A 94 17.04 13.82 18.86
N VAL A 95 17.18 14.41 17.68
CA VAL A 95 16.34 15.50 17.22
C VAL A 95 15.34 14.89 16.23
N ILE A 96 14.09 15.02 16.56
CA ILE A 96 12.95 14.50 15.77
C ILE A 96 12.38 15.68 14.96
N ILE A 97 12.37 15.55 13.66
CA ILE A 97 11.84 16.55 12.71
C ILE A 97 10.63 15.94 12.04
N GLU A 98 9.45 16.39 12.41
CA GLU A 98 8.20 15.96 11.79
C GLU A 98 7.92 16.86 10.58
N VAL A 99 7.56 16.24 9.46
CA VAL A 99 7.22 16.93 8.23
C VAL A 99 5.79 16.62 7.82
N LYS A 100 5.20 17.53 7.06
CA LYS A 100 3.86 17.33 6.50
C LYS A 100 3.91 16.18 5.49
N ALA A 101 3.10 15.17 5.71
CA ALA A 101 2.89 14.06 4.80
C ALA A 101 1.38 13.97 4.51
N GLU A 102 0.98 14.40 3.32
CA GLU A 102 -0.41 14.39 2.87
C GLU A 102 -0.51 13.78 1.48
N VAL A 103 -1.69 13.25 1.16
CA VAL A 103 -2.02 12.79 -0.18
C VAL A 103 -2.15 14.00 -1.10
N ASP A 104 -1.43 13.97 -2.20
CA ASP A 104 -1.59 14.92 -3.28
C ASP A 104 -2.57 14.34 -4.33
N LEU A 105 -3.82 14.78 -4.30
CA LEU A 105 -4.84 14.31 -5.24
C LEU A 105 -4.54 14.71 -6.70
N ASP A 106 -3.72 15.75 -6.90
CA ASP A 106 -3.26 16.19 -8.22
C ASP A 106 -1.95 15.51 -8.64
N ALA A 107 -1.38 14.66 -7.78
CA ALA A 107 -0.14 13.94 -8.08
C ALA A 107 -0.28 13.21 -9.41
N ARG A 108 0.47 13.68 -10.39
CA ARG A 108 0.60 13.03 -11.68
C ARG A 108 1.84 12.16 -11.63
N PRO A 109 1.82 10.98 -12.28
CA PRO A 109 3.06 10.25 -12.51
C PRO A 109 4.06 11.25 -13.13
N GLN A 110 5.31 11.20 -12.70
CA GLN A 110 6.34 11.99 -13.38
C GLN A 110 6.21 11.69 -14.87
N MET A 111 5.99 12.75 -15.67
CA MET A 111 5.90 12.57 -17.12
C MET A 111 7.18 11.89 -17.57
N PRO A 112 7.11 10.77 -18.27
CA PRO A 112 8.29 10.09 -18.75
C PRO A 112 9.12 11.09 -19.56
N SER A 113 10.44 11.06 -19.39
CA SER A 113 11.37 11.89 -20.16
C SER A 113 11.15 11.68 -21.66
N GLU A 114 11.58 12.60 -22.50
CA GLU A 114 11.49 12.43 -23.96
C GLU A 114 12.25 11.18 -24.43
N GLU A 115 13.28 10.78 -23.69
CA GLU A 115 14.01 9.53 -23.93
C GLU A 115 13.17 8.30 -23.59
N ASP A 116 12.44 8.33 -22.48
CA ASP A 116 11.53 7.23 -22.06
C ASP A 116 10.33 7.14 -23.03
N LYS A 117 9.81 8.28 -23.50
CA LYS A 117 8.77 8.31 -24.54
C LYS A 117 9.27 7.69 -25.85
N LYS A 118 10.51 7.98 -26.24
CA LYS A 118 11.13 7.36 -27.44
C LYS A 118 11.33 5.86 -27.25
N LYS A 119 11.87 5.43 -26.10
CA LYS A 119 12.05 4.00 -25.77
C LYS A 119 10.69 3.28 -25.75
N LYS A 120 9.64 3.93 -25.23
CA LYS A 120 8.28 3.41 -25.25
C LYS A 120 7.74 3.32 -26.67
N GLN A 121 7.91 4.36 -27.50
CA GLN A 121 7.49 4.33 -28.91
C GLN A 121 8.21 3.28 -29.73
N GLU A 122 9.52 3.07 -29.53
CA GLU A 122 10.27 2.00 -30.17
C GLU A 122 9.78 0.62 -29.73
N ARG A 123 9.56 0.42 -28.43
CA ARG A 123 8.99 -0.80 -27.88
C ARG A 123 7.61 -1.07 -28.45
N ASP A 124 6.73 -0.07 -28.46
CA ASP A 124 5.37 -0.18 -28.99
C ASP A 124 5.36 -0.47 -30.51
N ARG A 125 6.33 0.06 -31.28
CA ARG A 125 6.54 -0.30 -32.69
C ARG A 125 7.02 -1.74 -32.89
N MET A 126 7.97 -2.19 -32.06
CA MET A 126 8.48 -3.57 -32.12
C MET A 126 7.42 -4.60 -31.69
N GLN A 127 6.45 -4.19 -30.90
CA GLN A 127 5.44 -5.06 -30.28
C GLN A 127 4.03 -4.93 -30.91
N GLY A 128 3.88 -4.14 -31.98
CA GLY A 128 2.65 -4.13 -32.78
C GLY A 128 1.54 -3.22 -32.30
N GLY A 129 1.86 -2.08 -31.62
CA GLY A 129 0.92 -1.00 -31.31
C GLY A 129 0.83 -0.58 -29.85
N PRO A 130 0.22 0.58 -29.55
CA PRO A 130 0.06 1.09 -28.20
C PRO A 130 -0.98 0.26 -27.43
N GLY A 131 -0.66 -0.08 -26.19
CA GLY A 131 -1.59 -0.69 -25.26
C GLY A 131 -0.91 -1.67 -24.30
N LEU A 132 -1.53 -1.87 -23.13
CA LEU A 132 -1.15 -2.92 -22.21
C LEU A 132 -1.55 -4.27 -22.82
N ARG A 133 -0.65 -5.24 -22.75
CA ARG A 133 -0.93 -6.62 -23.16
C ARG A 133 -0.59 -7.59 -22.05
N ALA A 134 -1.52 -8.49 -21.76
CA ALA A 134 -1.31 -9.54 -20.77
C ALA A 134 -0.07 -10.38 -21.11
N GLY A 135 0.75 -10.65 -20.09
CA GLY A 135 2.00 -11.37 -20.26
C GLY A 135 3.22 -10.51 -20.60
N TRP A 136 3.07 -9.18 -20.76
CA TRP A 136 4.18 -8.27 -21.04
C TRP A 136 4.66 -7.53 -19.79
N SER A 137 5.98 -7.26 -19.74
CA SER A 137 6.59 -6.45 -18.68
C SER A 137 6.43 -4.96 -18.97
N THR A 138 6.14 -4.18 -17.92
CA THR A 138 6.20 -2.70 -17.98
C THR A 138 7.60 -2.16 -17.72
N GLY A 139 8.48 -3.00 -17.18
CA GLY A 139 9.84 -2.63 -16.79
C GLY A 139 9.97 -2.15 -15.34
N GLY A 140 8.87 -1.98 -14.61
CA GLY A 140 8.86 -1.71 -13.16
C GLY A 140 9.75 -0.55 -12.70
N ASN A 141 9.79 0.56 -13.46
CA ASN A 141 10.77 1.64 -13.26
C ASN A 141 10.33 2.72 -12.23
N ASP A 142 9.22 2.51 -11.52
CA ASP A 142 8.79 3.47 -10.51
C ASP A 142 9.74 3.46 -9.32
N SER A 143 10.09 4.65 -8.83
CA SER A 143 10.97 4.83 -7.67
C SER A 143 10.18 5.39 -6.50
N TYR A 144 10.34 4.78 -5.34
CA TYR A 144 9.67 5.19 -4.10
C TYR A 144 10.73 5.53 -3.03
N PRO A 145 11.48 6.65 -3.19
CA PRO A 145 12.57 7.00 -2.30
C PRO A 145 12.05 7.24 -0.88
N GLY A 146 12.76 6.69 0.10
CA GLY A 146 12.46 6.88 1.52
C GLY A 146 13.50 7.73 2.24
N ASN A 147 14.46 8.34 1.54
CA ASN A 147 15.48 9.24 2.07
C ASN A 147 15.01 10.69 2.11
N ALA A 148 15.77 11.54 2.80
CA ALA A 148 15.52 12.98 2.84
C ALA A 148 16.84 13.76 2.98
N ILE A 149 16.85 15.00 2.50
CA ILE A 149 17.94 15.95 2.68
C ILE A 149 17.54 16.96 3.76
N VAL A 150 18.39 17.13 4.76
CA VAL A 150 18.15 18.03 5.92
C VAL A 150 19.24 19.05 6.04
N THR A 151 18.88 20.29 6.35
CA THR A 151 19.82 21.38 6.65
C THR A 151 19.48 21.99 8.00
N GLN A 152 20.49 22.18 8.89
CA GLN A 152 20.30 22.91 10.14
C GLN A 152 20.39 24.42 9.88
N THR A 153 19.26 25.12 9.98
CA THR A 153 19.12 26.54 9.59
C THR A 153 19.29 27.53 10.73
N LYS A 154 19.23 27.06 12.00
CA LYS A 154 19.47 27.91 13.18
C LYS A 154 20.47 27.27 14.15
N ASP A 155 21.11 28.10 14.95
CA ASP A 155 21.91 27.65 16.07
C ASP A 155 21.04 26.89 17.08
N ILE A 156 21.50 25.74 17.53
CA ILE A 156 20.86 24.94 18.57
C ILE A 156 21.81 24.77 19.76
N LYS A 157 21.26 24.53 20.94
CA LYS A 157 22.05 24.40 22.16
C LYS A 157 22.02 22.98 22.68
N THR A 158 23.17 22.49 23.11
CA THR A 158 23.26 21.26 23.87
C THR A 158 22.69 21.44 25.28
N SER A 159 22.34 20.37 25.96
CA SER A 159 21.88 20.38 27.35
C SER A 159 22.92 21.02 28.28
N LYS A 160 24.21 20.95 27.92
CA LYS A 160 25.36 21.56 28.66
C LYS A 160 25.60 23.02 28.27
N GLY A 161 24.81 23.60 27.37
CA GLY A 161 24.88 25.03 26.99
C GLY A 161 25.86 25.36 25.86
N LYS A 162 26.56 24.37 25.25
CA LYS A 162 27.36 24.59 24.03
C LYS A 162 26.41 24.85 22.86
N SER A 163 26.78 25.79 21.99
CA SER A 163 26.00 26.07 20.75
C SER A 163 26.58 25.26 19.59
N TYR A 164 25.70 24.64 18.82
CA TYR A 164 25.97 24.10 17.49
C TYR A 164 25.43 25.05 16.46
N GLN A 165 26.31 25.57 15.65
CA GLN A 165 26.02 26.67 14.69
C GLN A 165 25.19 26.15 13.53
N ALA A 166 24.32 27.01 12.99
CA ALA A 166 23.68 26.78 11.71
C ALA A 166 24.73 26.55 10.61
N SER A 167 24.38 25.74 9.63
CA SER A 167 25.26 25.39 8.52
C SER A 167 24.43 25.16 7.26
N ASP A 168 24.95 25.54 6.10
CA ASP A 168 24.38 25.19 4.80
C ASP A 168 24.74 23.76 4.37
N THR A 169 25.45 23.01 5.22
CA THR A 169 25.78 21.62 4.94
C THR A 169 24.53 20.75 4.92
N GLU A 170 24.32 20.07 3.82
CA GLU A 170 23.25 19.10 3.64
C GLU A 170 23.60 17.79 4.35
N ILE A 171 22.65 17.28 5.12
CA ILE A 171 22.72 16.00 5.81
C ILE A 171 21.78 15.06 5.08
N GLU A 172 22.32 14.03 4.46
CA GLU A 172 21.50 12.97 3.87
C GLU A 172 20.98 12.04 4.98
N ALA A 173 19.67 12.04 5.17
CA ALA A 173 18.97 11.08 6.01
C ALA A 173 18.64 9.84 5.18
N ALA A 174 19.32 8.73 5.48
CA ALA A 174 19.08 7.46 4.81
C ALA A 174 17.64 6.99 5.02
N ALA A 175 17.12 6.25 4.05
CA ALA A 175 15.83 5.59 4.20
C ALA A 175 15.88 4.62 5.40
N GLY A 176 15.05 4.86 6.37
CA GLY A 176 14.81 3.99 7.54
C GLY A 176 13.51 3.22 7.37
N ARG A 177 12.85 2.96 8.49
CA ARG A 177 11.60 2.20 8.52
C ARG A 177 10.51 2.89 7.69
N CYS A 178 9.81 2.09 6.88
CA CYS A 178 8.52 2.45 6.30
C CYS A 178 7.43 1.82 7.16
N LEU A 179 6.72 2.67 7.92
CA LEU A 179 5.72 2.21 8.88
C LEU A 179 4.65 1.37 8.18
N VAL A 180 4.25 0.29 8.81
CA VAL A 180 3.31 -0.73 8.32
C VAL A 180 3.87 -1.56 7.15
N ALA A 181 4.45 -0.92 6.11
CA ALA A 181 4.97 -1.67 4.96
C ALA A 181 6.09 -2.65 5.36
N ASP A 182 6.99 -2.25 6.28
CA ASP A 182 8.08 -3.12 6.76
C ASP A 182 7.60 -4.23 7.72
N ASP A 183 6.33 -4.25 8.09
CA ASP A 183 5.74 -5.33 8.87
C ASP A 183 5.26 -6.50 7.97
N PHE A 184 5.27 -6.29 6.66
CA PHE A 184 5.06 -7.36 5.69
C PHE A 184 6.33 -8.17 5.48
N ARG A 185 6.17 -9.50 5.38
CA ARG A 185 7.24 -10.42 4.99
C ARG A 185 7.15 -10.69 3.49
N GLN A 186 8.31 -10.74 2.83
CA GLN A 186 8.40 -11.16 1.43
C GLN A 186 8.58 -12.68 1.38
N GLU A 187 7.75 -13.34 0.58
CA GLU A 187 7.78 -14.77 0.34
C GLU A 187 7.62 -15.06 -1.16
N GLU A 188 7.89 -16.29 -1.56
CA GLU A 188 7.68 -16.76 -2.92
C GLU A 188 6.79 -18.01 -2.93
N PHE A 189 5.94 -18.11 -3.93
CA PHE A 189 5.11 -19.27 -4.17
C PHE A 189 5.28 -19.75 -5.61
N THR A 190 5.65 -21.03 -5.79
CA THR A 190 5.67 -21.66 -7.11
C THR A 190 4.41 -22.49 -7.28
N SER A 191 3.59 -22.10 -8.25
CA SER A 191 2.34 -22.80 -8.55
C SER A 191 2.62 -24.21 -9.07
N PRO A 192 2.09 -25.25 -8.43
CA PRO A 192 2.25 -26.63 -8.89
C PRO A 192 1.52 -26.91 -10.21
N TYR A 193 0.61 -26.02 -10.61
CA TYR A 193 -0.20 -26.18 -11.82
C TYR A 193 0.40 -25.49 -13.03
N THR A 194 0.98 -24.31 -12.83
CA THR A 194 1.52 -23.46 -13.92
C THR A 194 3.04 -23.44 -13.94
N GLY A 195 3.71 -23.86 -12.87
CA GLY A 195 5.15 -23.75 -12.69
C GLY A 195 5.66 -22.31 -12.52
N GLN A 196 4.76 -21.34 -12.45
CA GLN A 196 5.12 -19.92 -12.27
C GLN A 196 5.44 -19.64 -10.82
N THR A 197 6.54 -18.92 -10.58
CA THR A 197 6.89 -18.38 -9.26
C THR A 197 6.32 -16.98 -9.15
N LEU A 198 5.61 -16.74 -8.04
CA LEU A 198 4.95 -15.50 -7.71
C LEU A 198 5.53 -14.98 -6.39
N PRO A 199 6.35 -13.91 -6.42
CA PRO A 199 6.76 -13.22 -5.20
C PRO A 199 5.56 -12.47 -4.62
N TYR A 200 5.45 -12.45 -3.30
CA TYR A 200 4.36 -11.78 -2.63
C TYR A 200 4.76 -11.26 -1.26
N ASN A 201 4.05 -10.24 -0.80
CA ASN A 201 4.12 -9.73 0.55
C ASN A 201 2.98 -10.33 1.38
N ILE A 202 3.26 -10.71 2.62
CA ILE A 202 2.26 -11.19 3.57
C ILE A 202 2.40 -10.48 4.90
N TYR A 203 1.29 -9.96 5.41
CA TYR A 203 1.15 -9.45 6.77
C TYR A 203 0.31 -10.41 7.59
N LEU A 204 0.79 -10.72 8.79
CA LEU A 204 0.00 -11.41 9.83
C LEU A 204 -0.24 -10.43 10.99
N PRO A 205 -1.41 -10.48 11.66
CA PRO A 205 -1.64 -9.71 12.87
C PRO A 205 -0.49 -9.87 13.87
N GLU A 206 -0.14 -8.81 14.60
CA GLU A 206 0.97 -8.83 15.57
C GLU A 206 0.83 -9.95 16.61
N ASP A 207 -0.40 -10.20 17.04
CA ASP A 207 -0.78 -11.24 17.99
C ASP A 207 -1.40 -12.48 17.29
N TYR A 208 -0.90 -12.85 16.09
CA TYR A 208 -1.41 -13.99 15.35
C TYR A 208 -1.35 -15.28 16.17
N ASP A 209 -2.51 -15.91 16.34
CA ASP A 209 -2.67 -17.22 17.00
C ASP A 209 -3.18 -18.27 15.99
N PRO A 210 -2.42 -19.34 15.73
CA PRO A 210 -2.85 -20.39 14.79
C PRO A 210 -4.11 -21.15 15.20
N THR A 211 -4.61 -20.96 16.42
CA THR A 211 -5.86 -21.58 16.90
C THR A 211 -7.10 -20.72 16.56
N GLU A 212 -6.92 -19.46 16.21
CA GLU A 212 -7.98 -18.56 15.76
C GLU A 212 -8.11 -18.57 14.23
N LYS A 213 -9.26 -18.13 13.71
CA LYS A 213 -9.50 -18.01 12.27
C LYS A 213 -9.55 -16.54 11.84
N TYR A 214 -8.75 -16.20 10.85
CA TYR A 214 -8.58 -14.84 10.37
C TYR A 214 -9.14 -14.65 8.97
N PRO A 215 -9.83 -13.54 8.70
CA PRO A 215 -10.09 -13.10 7.34
C PRO A 215 -8.77 -12.93 6.58
N LEU A 216 -8.83 -13.07 5.24
CA LEU A 216 -7.71 -12.78 4.36
C LEU A 216 -8.13 -11.75 3.32
N VAL A 217 -7.36 -10.66 3.20
CA VAL A 217 -7.50 -9.66 2.15
C VAL A 217 -6.39 -9.84 1.11
N LEU A 218 -6.76 -10.15 -0.13
CA LEU A 218 -5.88 -10.14 -1.28
C LEU A 218 -5.92 -8.75 -1.92
N PHE A 219 -4.80 -8.05 -1.94
CA PHE A 219 -4.63 -6.81 -2.69
C PHE A 219 -3.84 -7.05 -3.97
N ILE A 220 -4.31 -6.51 -5.09
CA ILE A 220 -3.63 -6.59 -6.38
C ILE A 220 -3.31 -5.18 -6.89
N HIS A 221 -2.03 -4.98 -7.26
CA HIS A 221 -1.48 -3.71 -7.71
C HIS A 221 -1.92 -3.31 -9.13
N ASP A 222 -1.69 -2.06 -9.51
CA ASP A 222 -1.90 -1.57 -10.88
C ASP A 222 -0.75 -1.99 -11.83
N ALA A 223 -0.94 -1.75 -13.12
CA ALA A 223 0.04 -2.13 -14.14
C ALA A 223 1.36 -1.35 -14.06
N GLY A 224 1.40 -0.20 -13.39
CA GLY A 224 2.58 0.67 -13.33
C GLY A 224 3.77 0.04 -12.61
N VAL A 225 3.50 -0.81 -11.62
CA VAL A 225 4.55 -1.49 -10.84
C VAL A 225 4.84 -2.92 -11.28
N ALA A 226 4.10 -3.46 -12.25
CA ALA A 226 4.36 -4.80 -12.78
C ALA A 226 5.82 -4.93 -13.26
N SER A 227 6.51 -5.99 -12.84
CA SER A 227 7.96 -6.24 -13.04
C SER A 227 8.87 -5.44 -12.11
N GLY A 228 8.31 -4.79 -11.10
CA GLY A 228 9.06 -4.09 -10.07
C GLY A 228 9.68 -5.02 -9.02
N ASP A 229 10.28 -4.40 -8.03
CA ASP A 229 10.65 -5.06 -6.78
C ASP A 229 9.37 -5.49 -6.03
N VAL A 230 9.43 -6.60 -5.29
CA VAL A 230 8.27 -7.13 -4.54
C VAL A 230 7.65 -6.10 -3.60
N THR A 231 8.44 -5.15 -3.09
CA THR A 231 7.97 -4.06 -2.22
C THR A 231 7.24 -2.95 -2.96
N HIS A 232 7.38 -2.85 -4.29
CA HIS A 232 6.69 -1.82 -5.07
C HIS A 232 5.17 -1.94 -4.96
N THR A 233 4.64 -3.16 -4.86
CA THR A 233 3.20 -3.36 -4.60
C THR A 233 2.74 -2.75 -3.27
N LEU A 234 3.65 -2.58 -2.29
CA LEU A 234 3.35 -1.92 -1.02
C LEU A 234 3.53 -0.39 -1.11
N TYR A 235 4.52 0.09 -1.91
CA TYR A 235 4.92 1.51 -1.90
C TYR A 235 4.17 2.39 -2.88
N GLN A 236 3.49 1.83 -3.88
CA GLN A 236 2.76 2.58 -4.90
C GLN A 236 1.55 3.36 -4.38
N GLY A 237 1.03 2.96 -3.23
CA GLY A 237 -0.15 3.50 -2.57
C GLY A 237 -0.61 2.58 -1.45
N ASN A 238 -1.53 3.05 -0.63
CA ASN A 238 -1.94 2.36 0.60
C ASN A 238 -2.91 1.18 0.37
N GLY A 239 -3.12 0.72 -0.85
CA GLY A 239 -4.09 -0.34 -1.17
C GLY A 239 -3.85 -1.67 -0.43
N ALA A 240 -2.56 -2.03 -0.18
CA ALA A 240 -2.21 -3.16 0.67
C ALA A 240 -2.09 -2.77 2.15
N THR A 241 -1.37 -1.66 2.43
CA THR A 241 -0.99 -1.30 3.79
C THR A 241 -2.16 -0.78 4.63
N SER A 242 -3.21 -0.23 4.02
CA SER A 242 -4.38 0.27 4.74
C SER A 242 -5.11 -0.79 5.58
N TRP A 243 -5.04 -2.06 5.18
CA TRP A 243 -5.61 -3.18 5.92
C TRP A 243 -4.75 -3.63 7.10
N ALA A 244 -3.45 -3.34 7.04
CA ALA A 244 -2.48 -3.65 8.09
C ALA A 244 -2.22 -2.48 9.06
N GLU A 245 -2.83 -1.31 8.84
CA GLU A 245 -2.75 -0.18 9.77
C GLU A 245 -3.28 -0.59 11.16
N PRO A 246 -2.64 -0.14 12.25
CA PRO A 246 -3.04 -0.52 13.61
C PRO A 246 -4.53 -0.29 13.90
N GLN A 247 -5.10 0.83 13.40
CA GLN A 247 -6.51 1.14 13.58
C GLN A 247 -7.42 0.18 12.81
N ALA A 248 -7.02 -0.22 11.58
CA ALA A 248 -7.76 -1.20 10.79
C ALA A 248 -7.70 -2.58 11.44
N GLN A 249 -6.52 -3.00 11.91
CA GLN A 249 -6.33 -4.27 12.62
C GLN A 249 -7.07 -4.32 13.96
N ALA A 250 -7.19 -3.19 14.66
CA ALA A 250 -7.98 -3.10 15.90
C ALA A 250 -9.49 -3.30 15.65
N ARG A 251 -9.99 -2.90 14.47
CA ARG A 251 -11.39 -3.14 14.06
C ARG A 251 -11.57 -4.54 13.48
N HIS A 252 -10.67 -4.94 12.59
CA HIS A 252 -10.76 -6.15 11.80
C HIS A 252 -9.39 -6.82 11.66
N LYS A 253 -9.00 -7.65 12.63
CA LYS A 253 -7.80 -8.46 12.51
C LYS A 253 -7.87 -9.32 11.25
N CYS A 254 -6.88 -9.20 10.37
CA CYS A 254 -6.85 -9.95 9.13
C CYS A 254 -5.42 -10.22 8.66
N ILE A 255 -5.28 -11.26 7.84
CA ILE A 255 -4.10 -11.51 7.04
C ILE A 255 -4.21 -10.69 5.76
N VAL A 256 -3.11 -10.03 5.34
CA VAL A 256 -3.07 -9.29 4.08
C VAL A 256 -2.03 -9.92 3.15
N VAL A 257 -2.41 -10.17 1.91
CA VAL A 257 -1.55 -10.76 0.89
C VAL A 257 -1.49 -9.83 -0.32
N ALA A 258 -0.29 -9.49 -0.75
CA ALA A 258 -0.07 -8.56 -1.86
C ALA A 258 1.02 -9.14 -2.79
N PRO A 259 0.65 -9.91 -3.84
CA PRO A 259 1.58 -10.42 -4.82
C PRO A 259 2.15 -9.30 -5.69
N GLU A 260 3.38 -9.48 -6.16
CA GLU A 260 3.99 -8.66 -7.18
C GLU A 260 4.06 -9.48 -8.49
N TYR A 261 3.50 -8.94 -9.55
CA TYR A 261 3.47 -9.64 -10.83
C TYR A 261 4.63 -9.21 -11.73
N PRO A 262 5.38 -10.16 -12.29
CA PRO A 262 6.48 -9.85 -13.22
C PRO A 262 5.98 -9.34 -14.57
N VAL A 263 4.68 -9.40 -14.81
CA VAL A 263 4.02 -9.03 -16.08
C VAL A 263 2.65 -8.42 -15.83
N ILE A 264 2.12 -7.76 -16.84
CA ILE A 264 0.72 -7.34 -16.88
C ILE A 264 -0.18 -8.58 -16.84
N THR A 265 -1.07 -8.64 -15.87
CA THR A 265 -1.95 -9.80 -15.64
C THR A 265 -3.19 -9.80 -16.51
N VAL A 266 -3.69 -8.62 -16.87
CA VAL A 266 -4.89 -8.45 -17.72
C VAL A 266 -4.70 -7.25 -18.64
N ASP A 267 -5.42 -7.21 -19.78
CA ASP A 267 -5.34 -6.12 -20.74
C ASP A 267 -6.70 -5.56 -21.19
N ASP A 268 -6.65 -4.50 -21.98
CA ASP A 268 -7.84 -3.81 -22.50
C ASP A 268 -8.60 -4.61 -23.60
N ASN A 269 -8.04 -5.74 -24.06
CA ASN A 269 -8.66 -6.67 -24.99
C ASN A 269 -9.29 -7.87 -24.25
N TRP A 270 -9.38 -7.79 -22.91
CA TRP A 270 -9.95 -8.80 -22.04
C TRP A 270 -9.17 -10.11 -21.98
N ASN A 271 -7.87 -10.08 -22.37
CA ASN A 271 -6.98 -11.19 -22.15
C ASN A 271 -6.44 -11.18 -20.72
N TYR A 272 -6.07 -12.35 -20.21
CA TYR A 272 -5.45 -12.48 -18.90
C TYR A 272 -4.32 -13.52 -18.90
N SER A 273 -3.40 -13.34 -17.97
CA SER A 273 -2.23 -14.19 -17.77
C SER A 273 -2.52 -15.32 -16.79
N HIS A 274 -1.84 -16.46 -16.94
CA HIS A 274 -1.85 -17.57 -16.00
C HIS A 274 -1.30 -17.23 -14.61
N HIS A 275 -0.75 -16.04 -14.41
CA HIS A 275 -0.41 -15.55 -13.07
C HIS A 275 -1.64 -15.44 -12.16
N LEU A 276 -2.83 -15.22 -12.72
CA LEU A 276 -4.06 -15.24 -11.95
C LEU A 276 -4.42 -16.65 -11.45
N ASP A 277 -4.13 -17.69 -12.24
CA ASP A 277 -4.26 -19.08 -11.81
C ASP A 277 -3.26 -19.41 -10.69
N ALA A 278 -2.03 -18.89 -10.80
CA ALA A 278 -1.03 -19.00 -9.74
C ALA A 278 -1.46 -18.28 -8.46
N THR A 279 -2.12 -17.12 -8.57
CA THR A 279 -2.65 -16.38 -7.43
C THR A 279 -3.78 -17.15 -6.73
N ILE A 280 -4.70 -17.74 -7.49
CA ILE A 280 -5.75 -18.62 -6.93
C ILE A 280 -5.12 -19.81 -6.21
N ALA A 281 -4.08 -20.42 -6.79
CA ALA A 281 -3.35 -21.52 -6.16
C ALA A 281 -2.62 -21.05 -4.88
N LEU A 282 -2.02 -19.87 -4.88
CA LEU A 282 -1.42 -19.26 -3.68
C LEU A 282 -2.45 -19.11 -2.56
N LEU A 283 -3.64 -18.58 -2.85
CA LEU A 283 -4.69 -18.44 -1.83
C LEU A 283 -5.12 -19.79 -1.25
N LYS A 284 -5.20 -20.84 -2.07
CA LYS A 284 -5.50 -22.20 -1.61
C LYS A 284 -4.36 -22.77 -0.74
N ASP A 285 -3.11 -22.51 -1.10
CA ASP A 285 -1.93 -22.90 -0.30
C ASP A 285 -1.89 -22.17 1.05
N LEU A 286 -2.13 -20.87 1.06
CA LEU A 286 -2.16 -20.06 2.29
C LEU A 286 -3.20 -20.56 3.30
N GLN A 287 -4.36 -21.04 2.84
CA GLN A 287 -5.37 -21.65 3.71
C GLN A 287 -4.87 -22.94 4.41
N THR A 288 -3.85 -23.60 3.86
CA THR A 288 -3.24 -24.77 4.48
C THR A 288 -2.10 -24.42 5.44
N ARG A 289 -1.41 -23.29 5.18
CA ARG A 289 -0.25 -22.85 5.98
C ARG A 289 -0.64 -21.95 7.14
N TYR A 290 -1.72 -21.20 7.00
CA TYR A 290 -2.19 -20.24 8.00
C TYR A 290 -3.65 -20.50 8.36
N SER A 291 -4.06 -20.02 9.53
CA SER A 291 -5.42 -20.14 10.03
C SER A 291 -6.39 -19.16 9.35
N VAL A 292 -6.48 -19.23 8.03
CA VAL A 292 -7.43 -18.45 7.24
C VAL A 292 -8.86 -18.95 7.48
N ASP A 293 -9.83 -18.05 7.62
CA ASP A 293 -11.25 -18.38 7.54
C ASP A 293 -11.66 -18.48 6.06
N PRO A 294 -11.96 -19.68 5.54
CA PRO A 294 -12.29 -19.86 4.12
C PRO A 294 -13.58 -19.16 3.71
N ARG A 295 -14.42 -18.74 4.67
CA ARG A 295 -15.65 -17.99 4.41
C ARG A 295 -15.44 -16.47 4.37
N ARG A 296 -14.23 -15.98 4.70
CA ARG A 296 -13.88 -14.57 4.78
C ARG A 296 -12.60 -14.28 4.02
N ILE A 297 -12.55 -14.65 2.74
CA ILE A 297 -11.47 -14.30 1.81
C ILE A 297 -12.01 -13.19 0.91
N TYR A 298 -11.30 -12.07 0.87
CA TYR A 298 -11.68 -10.88 0.13
C TYR A 298 -10.65 -10.57 -0.94
N THR A 299 -11.09 -9.92 -2.02
CA THR A 299 -10.20 -9.40 -3.05
C THR A 299 -10.41 -7.91 -3.23
N THR A 300 -9.32 -7.20 -3.42
CA THR A 300 -9.33 -5.79 -3.81
C THR A 300 -8.16 -5.50 -4.71
N GLY A 301 -8.25 -4.45 -5.47
CA GLY A 301 -7.18 -3.99 -6.34
C GLY A 301 -7.61 -2.76 -7.12
N GLN A 302 -6.59 -2.06 -7.63
CA GLN A 302 -6.77 -0.85 -8.39
C GLN A 302 -6.36 -1.06 -9.85
N SER A 303 -7.07 -0.41 -10.78
CA SER A 303 -6.73 -0.47 -12.22
C SER A 303 -6.63 -1.91 -12.73
N MET A 304 -5.44 -2.36 -13.14
CA MET A 304 -5.16 -3.76 -13.50
C MET A 304 -5.55 -4.72 -12.37
N GLY A 305 -5.33 -4.34 -11.10
CA GLY A 305 -5.68 -5.16 -9.95
C GLY A 305 -7.19 -5.35 -9.77
N CYS A 306 -7.99 -4.31 -10.05
CA CYS A 306 -9.45 -4.42 -10.12
C CYS A 306 -9.87 -5.40 -11.22
N MET A 307 -9.32 -5.26 -12.42
CA MET A 307 -9.59 -6.15 -13.56
C MET A 307 -9.21 -7.60 -13.23
N SER A 308 -8.06 -7.81 -12.59
CA SER A 308 -7.58 -9.12 -12.15
C SER A 308 -8.50 -9.75 -11.11
N SER A 309 -9.00 -8.96 -10.15
CA SER A 309 -10.00 -9.40 -9.17
C SER A 309 -11.29 -9.88 -9.86
N ILE A 310 -11.79 -9.11 -10.83
CA ILE A 310 -12.99 -9.50 -11.63
C ILE A 310 -12.76 -10.84 -12.33
N VAL A 311 -11.61 -11.02 -13.00
CA VAL A 311 -11.27 -12.29 -13.68
C VAL A 311 -11.25 -13.46 -12.70
N MET A 312 -10.61 -13.31 -11.53
CA MET A 312 -10.55 -14.38 -10.54
C MET A 312 -11.94 -14.71 -9.96
N MET A 313 -12.79 -13.70 -9.73
CA MET A 313 -14.19 -13.91 -9.30
C MET A 313 -15.01 -14.66 -10.34
N LEU A 314 -14.79 -14.41 -11.64
CA LEU A 314 -15.43 -15.15 -12.73
C LEU A 314 -14.92 -16.59 -12.85
N LYS A 315 -13.63 -16.84 -12.56
CA LYS A 315 -13.01 -18.18 -12.61
C LYS A 315 -13.37 -19.05 -11.41
N GLU A 316 -13.42 -18.46 -10.24
CA GLU A 316 -13.67 -19.12 -8.95
C GLU A 316 -14.77 -18.37 -8.19
N PRO A 317 -16.03 -18.50 -8.61
CA PRO A 317 -17.14 -17.72 -8.07
C PRO A 317 -17.38 -17.96 -6.58
N ASP A 318 -16.88 -19.08 -6.07
CA ASP A 318 -16.97 -19.46 -4.67
C ASP A 318 -15.69 -19.17 -3.86
N LEU A 319 -14.73 -18.43 -4.36
CA LEU A 319 -13.50 -18.17 -3.62
C LEU A 319 -13.63 -16.98 -2.68
N PHE A 320 -14.22 -15.89 -3.15
CA PHE A 320 -14.25 -14.62 -2.41
C PHE A 320 -15.59 -14.37 -1.74
N ALA A 321 -15.57 -13.91 -0.50
CA ALA A 321 -16.73 -13.50 0.26
C ALA A 321 -17.21 -12.09 -0.15
N GLY A 322 -16.30 -11.26 -0.63
CA GLY A 322 -16.60 -9.91 -1.11
C GLY A 322 -15.43 -9.29 -1.87
N ALA A 323 -15.70 -8.24 -2.61
CA ALA A 323 -14.72 -7.54 -3.41
C ALA A 323 -14.90 -6.01 -3.32
N LEU A 324 -13.77 -5.30 -3.16
CA LEU A 324 -13.67 -3.86 -3.36
C LEU A 324 -12.93 -3.59 -4.67
N LEU A 325 -13.64 -3.12 -5.68
CA LEU A 325 -13.14 -2.93 -7.05
C LEU A 325 -12.87 -1.45 -7.32
N VAL A 326 -11.59 -1.05 -7.42
CA VAL A 326 -11.20 0.37 -7.47
C VAL A 326 -10.62 0.73 -8.83
N ALA A 327 -11.20 1.75 -9.49
CA ALA A 327 -10.68 2.37 -10.72
C ALA A 327 -10.31 1.38 -11.83
N GLY A 328 -11.06 0.31 -12.00
CA GLY A 328 -10.81 -0.67 -13.05
C GLY A 328 -12.07 -0.93 -13.87
N LYS A 329 -11.95 -1.81 -14.84
CA LYS A 329 -13.02 -2.13 -15.79
C LYS A 329 -12.91 -3.58 -16.22
N TRP A 330 -14.00 -4.10 -16.77
CA TRP A 330 -13.99 -5.37 -17.49
C TRP A 330 -15.07 -5.32 -18.59
N ASN A 331 -15.09 -6.33 -19.46
CA ASN A 331 -16.14 -6.43 -20.48
C ASN A 331 -17.51 -6.59 -19.78
N PRO A 332 -18.41 -5.61 -19.87
CA PRO A 332 -19.69 -5.67 -19.15
C PRO A 332 -20.52 -6.90 -19.48
N SER A 333 -20.46 -7.39 -20.73
CA SER A 333 -21.24 -8.57 -21.16
C SER A 333 -20.80 -9.87 -20.45
N LEU A 334 -19.59 -9.91 -19.87
CA LEU A 334 -19.08 -11.05 -19.13
C LEU A 334 -19.34 -10.93 -17.62
N MET A 335 -19.76 -9.75 -17.12
CA MET A 335 -19.94 -9.49 -15.69
C MET A 335 -21.31 -9.96 -15.15
N GLY A 336 -22.20 -10.47 -16.01
CA GLY A 336 -23.51 -10.94 -15.59
C GLY A 336 -23.51 -11.90 -14.40
N PRO A 337 -22.65 -12.95 -14.37
CA PRO A 337 -22.60 -13.90 -13.24
C PRO A 337 -22.18 -13.31 -11.90
N LEU A 338 -21.60 -12.11 -11.89
CA LEU A 338 -21.16 -11.44 -10.68
C LEU A 338 -22.30 -10.75 -9.90
N ASP A 339 -23.51 -10.73 -10.44
CA ASP A 339 -24.67 -10.11 -9.80
C ASP A 339 -25.09 -10.77 -8.48
N LYS A 340 -24.55 -11.94 -8.17
CA LYS A 340 -24.76 -12.68 -6.89
C LYS A 340 -23.63 -12.50 -5.90
N GLN A 341 -22.55 -11.80 -6.27
CA GLN A 341 -21.40 -11.57 -5.43
C GLN A 341 -21.56 -10.28 -4.61
N ASN A 342 -20.89 -10.21 -3.47
CA ASN A 342 -20.80 -8.97 -2.69
C ASN A 342 -19.73 -8.07 -3.30
N ILE A 343 -20.13 -6.97 -3.93
CA ILE A 343 -19.22 -6.10 -4.68
C ILE A 343 -19.47 -4.63 -4.35
N TRP A 344 -18.41 -3.92 -3.99
CA TRP A 344 -18.39 -2.47 -3.98
C TRP A 344 -17.44 -1.96 -5.06
N ILE A 345 -17.98 -1.23 -6.02
CA ILE A 345 -17.21 -0.57 -7.08
C ILE A 345 -17.01 0.89 -6.70
N ILE A 346 -15.78 1.39 -6.82
CA ILE A 346 -15.45 2.82 -6.70
C ILE A 346 -14.73 3.25 -7.98
N SER A 347 -15.32 4.20 -8.70
CA SER A 347 -14.73 4.85 -9.87
C SER A 347 -14.86 6.37 -9.76
N CYS A 348 -14.16 7.13 -10.60
CA CYS A 348 -14.29 8.58 -10.62
C CYS A 348 -14.69 9.12 -12.00
N GLU A 349 -15.24 10.32 -12.01
CA GLU A 349 -15.70 11.04 -13.19
C GLU A 349 -14.59 11.24 -14.24
N GLY A 350 -13.37 11.55 -13.77
CA GLY A 350 -12.22 11.78 -14.66
C GLY A 350 -11.63 10.50 -15.25
N ASP A 351 -12.05 9.29 -14.79
CA ASP A 351 -11.73 7.99 -15.38
C ASP A 351 -12.90 7.49 -16.23
N VAL A 352 -13.14 8.16 -17.34
CA VAL A 352 -14.31 7.94 -18.22
C VAL A 352 -14.43 6.47 -18.65
N SER A 353 -13.32 5.80 -18.94
CA SER A 353 -13.33 4.40 -19.40
C SER A 353 -13.81 3.44 -18.30
N SER A 354 -13.23 3.55 -17.11
CA SER A 354 -13.63 2.72 -15.95
C SER A 354 -15.06 3.01 -15.55
N SER A 355 -15.40 4.28 -15.34
CA SER A 355 -16.74 4.70 -14.92
C SER A 355 -17.82 4.25 -15.88
N SER A 356 -17.61 4.41 -17.20
CA SER A 356 -18.57 4.01 -18.23
C SER A 356 -18.80 2.49 -18.27
N LEU A 357 -17.73 1.69 -18.28
CA LEU A 357 -17.85 0.23 -18.38
C LEU A 357 -18.41 -0.39 -17.10
N GLN A 358 -18.05 0.13 -15.93
CA GLN A 358 -18.65 -0.30 -14.67
C GLN A 358 -20.14 0.08 -14.60
N GLY A 359 -20.51 1.28 -15.06
CA GLY A 359 -21.92 1.68 -15.17
C GLY A 359 -22.74 0.76 -16.08
N GLN A 360 -22.15 0.27 -17.19
CA GLN A 360 -22.78 -0.72 -18.06
C GLN A 360 -22.97 -2.08 -17.35
N ALA A 361 -21.97 -2.52 -16.57
CA ALA A 361 -22.09 -3.75 -15.77
C ALA A 361 -23.20 -3.62 -14.72
N VAL A 362 -23.29 -2.48 -14.03
CA VAL A 362 -24.38 -2.17 -13.09
C VAL A 362 -25.74 -2.17 -13.81
N GLY A 363 -25.81 -1.61 -15.01
CA GLY A 363 -27.02 -1.65 -15.84
C GLY A 363 -27.42 -3.08 -16.20
N LEU A 364 -26.47 -3.95 -16.52
CA LEU A 364 -26.70 -5.38 -16.76
C LEU A 364 -27.27 -6.08 -15.52
N TRP A 365 -26.66 -5.90 -14.34
CA TRP A 365 -27.12 -6.49 -13.08
C TRP A 365 -28.56 -6.05 -12.73
N ARG A 366 -28.87 -4.76 -12.92
CA ARG A 366 -30.25 -4.26 -12.76
C ARG A 366 -31.25 -4.92 -13.73
N SER A 367 -30.82 -5.15 -14.97
CA SER A 367 -31.67 -5.85 -15.97
C SER A 367 -31.90 -7.32 -15.60
N GLN A 368 -31.01 -7.92 -14.82
CA GLN A 368 -31.16 -9.26 -14.25
C GLN A 368 -31.99 -9.28 -12.94
N GLY A 369 -32.45 -8.12 -12.47
CA GLY A 369 -33.30 -7.98 -11.28
C GLY A 369 -32.51 -7.72 -9.99
N SER A 370 -31.19 -7.56 -10.06
CA SER A 370 -30.39 -7.25 -8.88
C SER A 370 -30.56 -5.79 -8.46
N LYS A 371 -30.60 -5.55 -7.14
CA LYS A 371 -30.60 -4.20 -6.56
C LYS A 371 -29.16 -3.71 -6.42
N VAL A 372 -28.91 -2.50 -6.88
CA VAL A 372 -27.61 -1.83 -6.74
C VAL A 372 -27.81 -0.49 -6.07
N THR A 373 -27.16 -0.30 -4.91
CA THR A 373 -27.04 1.01 -4.26
C THR A 373 -26.00 1.83 -5.01
N GLU A 374 -26.34 3.06 -5.37
CA GLU A 374 -25.47 3.96 -6.13
C GLU A 374 -25.44 5.33 -5.49
N ALA A 375 -24.24 5.91 -5.34
CA ALA A 375 -24.06 7.26 -4.83
C ALA A 375 -22.92 7.99 -5.54
N THR A 376 -22.98 9.32 -5.48
CA THR A 376 -21.93 10.20 -5.99
C THR A 376 -21.36 11.00 -4.82
N TRP A 377 -20.03 10.94 -4.64
CA TRP A 377 -19.33 11.63 -3.57
C TRP A 377 -18.30 12.62 -4.12
N ASP A 378 -18.13 13.74 -3.45
CA ASP A 378 -17.01 14.64 -3.70
C ASP A 378 -15.73 14.02 -3.11
N MET A 379 -14.76 13.69 -3.97
CA MET A 379 -13.52 13.04 -3.53
C MET A 379 -12.63 13.93 -2.65
N THR A 380 -12.85 15.23 -2.63
CA THR A 380 -12.11 16.19 -1.80
C THR A 380 -12.60 16.26 -0.36
N LEU A 381 -13.70 15.59 -0.04
CA LEU A 381 -14.22 15.51 1.33
C LEU A 381 -13.22 14.82 2.26
N PRO A 382 -13.14 15.26 3.52
CA PRO A 382 -12.37 14.54 4.54
C PRO A 382 -12.81 13.07 4.67
N GLN A 383 -11.87 12.16 4.95
CA GLN A 383 -12.12 10.73 5.05
C GLN A 383 -13.28 10.37 6.00
N LEU A 384 -13.42 11.11 7.11
CA LEU A 384 -14.53 10.92 8.05
C LEU A 384 -15.90 11.20 7.39
N GLN A 385 -15.98 12.19 6.51
CA GLN A 385 -17.22 12.51 5.80
C GLN A 385 -17.50 11.48 4.71
N LEU A 386 -16.48 11.02 3.99
CA LEU A 386 -16.61 9.92 3.02
C LEU A 386 -17.07 8.62 3.72
N SER A 387 -16.57 8.33 4.92
CA SER A 387 -17.05 7.20 5.72
C SER A 387 -18.52 7.36 6.10
N ALA A 388 -18.97 8.57 6.45
CA ALA A 388 -20.38 8.82 6.73
C ALA A 388 -21.30 8.66 5.49
N GLU A 389 -20.81 9.01 4.30
CA GLU A 389 -21.53 8.71 3.05
C GLU A 389 -21.58 7.21 2.76
N ALA A 390 -20.48 6.49 3.03
CA ALA A 390 -20.44 5.05 2.89
C ALA A 390 -21.41 4.34 3.84
N ASP A 391 -21.54 4.81 5.09
CA ASP A 391 -22.52 4.28 6.04
C ASP A 391 -23.97 4.38 5.55
N LYS A 392 -24.31 5.45 4.83
CA LYS A 392 -25.64 5.59 4.23
C LYS A 392 -25.90 4.51 3.17
N MET A 393 -24.91 4.21 2.33
CA MET A 393 -25.00 3.15 1.32
C MET A 393 -25.13 1.77 1.97
N ARG A 394 -24.32 1.49 2.99
CA ARG A 394 -24.37 0.23 3.78
C ARG A 394 -25.75 0.00 4.41
N ALA A 395 -26.35 1.07 4.94
CA ALA A 395 -27.67 1.01 5.58
C ALA A 395 -28.82 0.53 4.65
N GLU A 396 -28.63 0.61 3.32
CA GLU A 396 -29.59 0.06 2.36
C GLU A 396 -29.59 -1.48 2.31
N GLY A 397 -28.52 -2.13 2.78
CA GLY A 397 -28.41 -3.58 2.89
C GLY A 397 -28.31 -4.33 1.56
N ASN A 398 -27.97 -3.65 0.48
CA ASN A 398 -27.72 -4.29 -0.82
C ASN A 398 -26.28 -4.81 -0.88
N HIS A 399 -26.05 -5.93 -1.57
CA HIS A 399 -24.73 -6.55 -1.74
C HIS A 399 -23.95 -6.00 -2.93
N LEU A 400 -24.58 -5.22 -3.79
CA LEU A 400 -23.96 -4.53 -4.91
C LEU A 400 -24.00 -3.02 -4.66
N LEU A 401 -22.84 -2.40 -4.59
CA LEU A 401 -22.69 -0.97 -4.36
C LEU A 401 -21.80 -0.35 -5.45
N PHE A 402 -22.16 0.85 -5.90
CA PHE A 402 -21.43 1.59 -6.90
C PHE A 402 -21.27 3.05 -6.48
N THR A 403 -20.04 3.50 -6.31
CA THR A 403 -19.70 4.88 -5.94
C THR A 403 -19.01 5.59 -7.08
N HIS A 404 -19.54 6.74 -7.46
CA HIS A 404 -18.89 7.70 -8.34
C HIS A 404 -18.23 8.81 -7.51
N LEU A 405 -16.92 8.98 -7.65
CA LEU A 405 -16.22 10.13 -7.10
C LEU A 405 -16.25 11.27 -8.13
N THR A 406 -16.68 12.47 -7.72
CA THR A 406 -16.60 13.65 -8.57
C THR A 406 -15.21 14.26 -8.51
N GLY A 407 -14.73 14.79 -9.64
CA GLY A 407 -13.39 15.33 -9.78
C GLY A 407 -12.32 14.23 -9.92
N GLY A 408 -11.06 14.63 -9.82
CA GLY A 408 -9.90 13.75 -9.87
C GLY A 408 -9.66 13.06 -11.22
N ASN A 409 -8.82 12.03 -11.15
CA ASN A 409 -8.42 11.25 -12.31
C ASN A 409 -8.34 9.76 -11.93
N HIS A 410 -7.95 8.91 -12.88
CA HIS A 410 -7.81 7.47 -12.68
C HIS A 410 -7.04 7.11 -11.40
N ARG A 411 -5.89 7.74 -11.14
CA ARG A 411 -5.06 7.45 -9.97
C ARG A 411 -5.65 8.01 -8.67
N ALA A 412 -6.19 9.23 -8.70
CA ALA A 412 -6.78 9.86 -7.53
C ALA A 412 -7.90 9.01 -6.90
N THR A 413 -8.57 8.17 -7.69
CA THR A 413 -9.61 7.26 -7.18
C THR A 413 -9.10 6.36 -6.06
N TRP A 414 -7.96 5.70 -6.23
CA TRP A 414 -7.44 4.81 -5.17
C TRP A 414 -6.71 5.56 -4.07
N PHE A 415 -6.22 6.78 -4.32
CA PHE A 415 -5.68 7.62 -3.26
C PHE A 415 -6.70 7.88 -2.15
N VAL A 416 -7.97 7.90 -2.51
CA VAL A 416 -9.09 8.14 -1.60
C VAL A 416 -9.73 6.85 -1.11
N ALA A 417 -9.99 5.90 -2.00
CA ALA A 417 -10.85 4.73 -1.75
C ALA A 417 -10.39 3.88 -0.56
N TYR A 418 -9.08 3.59 -0.46
CA TYR A 418 -8.55 2.72 0.58
C TYR A 418 -8.44 3.35 1.97
N GLY A 419 -8.65 4.66 2.09
CA GLY A 419 -8.71 5.37 3.35
C GLY A 419 -10.11 5.44 3.98
N ILE A 420 -11.15 5.00 3.29
CA ILE A 420 -12.55 5.11 3.76
C ILE A 420 -12.86 3.94 4.70
N GLU A 421 -12.86 4.20 6.00
CA GLU A 421 -13.04 3.16 7.04
C GLU A 421 -14.34 2.36 6.85
N SER A 422 -15.46 3.04 6.58
CA SER A 422 -16.76 2.38 6.43
C SER A 422 -16.83 1.47 5.18
N VAL A 423 -16.03 1.74 4.14
CA VAL A 423 -15.89 0.82 2.99
C VAL A 423 -15.12 -0.43 3.39
N GLN A 424 -14.07 -0.27 4.21
CA GLN A 424 -13.35 -1.42 4.78
C GLN A 424 -14.28 -2.26 5.66
N ASP A 425 -15.02 -1.61 6.57
CA ASP A 425 -15.96 -2.29 7.48
C ASP A 425 -17.01 -3.09 6.70
N TRP A 426 -17.56 -2.50 5.63
CA TRP A 426 -18.49 -3.23 4.76
C TRP A 426 -17.88 -4.52 4.20
N LEU A 427 -16.63 -4.50 3.76
CA LEU A 427 -15.98 -5.68 3.20
C LEU A 427 -15.90 -6.81 4.23
N PHE A 428 -15.55 -6.49 5.48
CA PHE A 428 -15.44 -7.47 6.56
C PHE A 428 -16.80 -7.99 7.08
N GLU A 429 -17.90 -7.32 6.78
CA GLU A 429 -19.26 -7.83 7.03
C GLU A 429 -19.66 -8.95 6.09
N GLN A 430 -18.98 -9.09 4.95
CA GLN A 430 -19.30 -10.10 3.96
C GLN A 430 -18.73 -11.46 4.36
N HIS A 431 -19.53 -12.49 4.21
CA HIS A 431 -19.11 -13.87 4.44
C HIS A 431 -19.87 -14.81 3.51
N ARG A 432 -19.23 -15.92 3.22
CA ARG A 432 -19.84 -17.01 2.45
C ARG A 432 -20.58 -17.97 3.38
N GLU A 433 -21.64 -18.56 2.89
CA GLU A 433 -22.40 -19.60 3.60
C GLU A 433 -21.61 -20.91 3.77
#